data_9ec2648d297611b83e8d8995bf404d0d
#
_entry.id   9ec2648d297611b83e8d8995bf404d0d
#
_cell.length_a   1.000
_cell.length_b   1.000
_cell.length_c   1.000
_cell.angle_alpha   90.00
_cell.angle_beta   90.00
_cell.angle_gamma   90.00
#
_symmetry.space_group_name_H-M   'P 1'
#
loop_
_entity.id
_entity.type
_entity.pdbx_description
1 polymer ?
#
loop_
_entity_poly.entity_id
_entity_poly.type
_entity_poly.pdbx_seq_one_letter_code
_entity_poly.pdbx_strand_id
1 'polypeptide(L)'
;MTSSDCDLSRDPFDSILAEFNRRSGGHIGHASLEKFRKEEGKVWQDFVLEKLRDWENMNMDWVRNFQGPLLVIHYQDLVDRLEQELRRVLDFLSVSFTEEDMKCVVERKEGIYRRRKKNGNLRPHVYNSFLTSEVNKRKQRVLNFIKEKFR
;
A
#
# COMPACT_ATOMS: atom_id res chain seq x y z
N MET A 1 20.76 1.66 -21.38
CA MET A 1 19.29 1.68 -21.09
C MET A 1 19.16 1.93 -19.59
N THR A 2 18.74 3.13 -19.22
CA THR A 2 18.46 3.46 -17.81
C THR A 2 17.18 2.74 -17.41
N SER A 3 17.26 1.84 -16.43
CA SER A 3 16.07 1.19 -15.87
C SER A 3 15.21 2.27 -15.20
N SER A 4 13.94 2.35 -15.57
CA SER A 4 12.96 3.23 -14.94
C SER A 4 12.05 2.37 -14.10
N ASP A 5 11.89 2.68 -12.82
CA ASP A 5 11.04 1.93 -11.90
C ASP A 5 9.93 2.80 -11.30
N CYS A 6 8.80 2.15 -11.05
CA CYS A 6 7.63 2.76 -10.43
C CYS A 6 7.38 2.14 -9.05
N ASP A 7 7.41 2.96 -8.00
CA ASP A 7 7.09 2.53 -6.63
C ASP A 7 5.64 2.85 -6.28
N LEU A 8 4.89 1.82 -5.87
CA LEU A 8 3.50 1.94 -5.45
C LEU A 8 3.41 1.97 -3.92
N SER A 9 3.38 3.17 -3.36
CA SER A 9 3.25 3.36 -1.92
C SER A 9 1.79 3.26 -1.45
N ARG A 10 1.50 2.27 -0.61
CA ARG A 10 0.19 2.07 0.03
C ARG A 10 0.23 2.51 1.49
N ASP A 11 -0.91 3.02 2.01
CA ASP A 11 -1.07 3.36 3.43
C ASP A 11 -0.69 2.15 4.32
N PRO A 12 0.23 2.33 5.29
CA PRO A 12 0.72 1.22 6.11
C PRO A 12 -0.37 0.56 6.96
N PHE A 13 -1.38 1.29 7.43
CA PHE A 13 -2.51 0.68 8.14
C PHE A 13 -3.23 -0.36 7.30
N ASP A 14 -3.52 -0.01 6.04
CA ASP A 14 -4.26 -0.88 5.13
C ASP A 14 -3.38 -2.02 4.59
N SER A 15 -2.10 -1.75 4.36
CA SER A 15 -1.13 -2.75 3.88
C SER A 15 -0.92 -3.84 4.93
N ILE A 16 -0.68 -3.46 6.17
CA ILE A 16 -0.43 -4.39 7.29
C ILE A 16 -1.68 -5.22 7.58
N LEU A 17 -2.85 -4.58 7.62
CA LEU A 17 -4.12 -5.28 7.83
C LEU A 17 -4.43 -6.25 6.68
N ALA A 18 -4.18 -5.84 5.44
CA ALA A 18 -4.38 -6.70 4.28
C ALA A 18 -3.46 -7.93 4.32
N GLU A 19 -2.20 -7.77 4.72
CA GLU A 19 -1.25 -8.87 4.85
C GLU A 19 -1.63 -9.82 6.00
N PHE A 20 -2.09 -9.32 7.13
CA PHE A 20 -2.58 -10.16 8.22
C PHE A 20 -3.81 -10.96 7.81
N ASN A 21 -4.75 -10.34 7.08
CA ASN A 21 -5.89 -11.02 6.50
C ASN A 21 -5.46 -12.12 5.51
N ARG A 22 -4.48 -11.83 4.63
CA ARG A 22 -3.95 -12.78 3.66
C ARG A 22 -3.35 -14.01 4.33
N ARG A 23 -2.53 -13.81 5.36
CA ARG A 23 -1.92 -14.92 6.14
C ARG A 23 -2.94 -15.73 6.91
N SER A 24 -4.02 -15.09 7.33
CA SER A 24 -5.04 -15.70 8.18
C SER A 24 -6.19 -16.36 7.44
N GLY A 25 -6.55 -15.88 6.26
CA GLY A 25 -7.74 -16.31 5.51
C GLY A 25 -7.51 -16.44 4.00
N GLY A 26 -6.25 -16.41 3.53
CA GLY A 26 -5.93 -16.48 2.10
C GLY A 26 -6.25 -15.19 1.34
N HIS A 27 -6.27 -15.27 0.01
CA HIS A 27 -6.34 -14.08 -0.84
C HIS A 27 -7.67 -13.32 -0.75
N ILE A 28 -8.77 -14.00 -0.48
CA ILE A 28 -10.13 -13.42 -0.43
C ILE A 28 -10.75 -13.43 0.97
N GLY A 29 -10.12 -14.11 1.93
CA GLY A 29 -10.61 -14.25 3.30
C GLY A 29 -10.20 -13.10 4.22
N HIS A 30 -10.76 -13.12 5.43
CA HIS A 30 -10.45 -12.18 6.50
C HIS A 30 -10.02 -12.94 7.77
N ALA A 31 -9.13 -12.34 8.54
CA ALA A 31 -8.85 -12.82 9.88
C ALA A 31 -10.08 -12.69 10.78
N SER A 32 -10.31 -13.69 11.64
CA SER A 32 -11.33 -13.59 12.69
C SER A 32 -10.86 -12.60 13.77
N LEU A 33 -11.81 -12.00 14.51
CA LEU A 33 -11.47 -11.09 15.63
C LEU A 33 -10.63 -11.78 16.71
N GLU A 34 -10.80 -13.07 16.90
CA GLU A 34 -10.02 -13.88 17.84
C GLU A 34 -8.53 -13.86 17.52
N LYS A 35 -8.16 -13.88 16.24
CA LYS A 35 -6.75 -13.80 15.81
C LYS A 35 -6.09 -12.49 16.20
N PHE A 36 -6.84 -11.37 16.17
CA PHE A 36 -6.34 -10.06 16.62
C PHE A 36 -6.21 -9.98 18.15
N ARG A 37 -7.00 -10.77 18.90
CA ARG A 37 -7.02 -10.80 20.37
C ARG A 37 -6.12 -11.88 20.97
N LYS A 38 -5.53 -12.72 20.13
CA LYS A 38 -4.65 -13.82 20.59
C LYS A 38 -3.53 -13.26 21.46
N GLU A 39 -3.30 -13.91 22.61
CA GLU A 39 -2.31 -13.50 23.61
C GLU A 39 -2.51 -12.02 24.03
N GLU A 40 -3.75 -11.66 24.37
CA GLU A 40 -4.12 -10.30 24.78
C GLU A 40 -3.77 -9.23 23.72
N GLY A 41 -3.74 -9.64 22.44
CA GLY A 41 -3.41 -8.76 21.33
C GLY A 41 -1.90 -8.66 21.01
N LYS A 42 -1.04 -9.37 21.75
CA LYS A 42 0.41 -9.32 21.56
C LYS A 42 0.81 -9.82 20.17
N VAL A 43 0.22 -10.92 19.70
CA VAL A 43 0.52 -11.48 18.37
C VAL A 43 0.25 -10.45 17.26
N TRP A 44 -0.86 -9.73 17.36
CA TRP A 44 -1.18 -8.66 16.43
C TRP A 44 -0.23 -7.47 16.55
N GLN A 45 0.06 -7.03 17.78
CA GLN A 45 0.98 -5.93 18.02
C GLN A 45 2.38 -6.19 17.47
N ASP A 46 2.96 -7.37 17.74
CA ASP A 46 4.29 -7.77 17.26
C ASP A 46 4.31 -7.82 15.72
N PHE A 47 3.23 -8.36 15.11
CA PHE A 47 3.08 -8.38 13.66
C PHE A 47 3.03 -6.98 13.06
N VAL A 48 2.26 -6.06 13.65
CA VAL A 48 2.19 -4.66 13.17
C VAL A 48 3.56 -4.00 13.24
N LEU A 49 4.27 -4.12 14.34
CA LEU A 49 5.58 -3.47 14.52
C LEU A 49 6.63 -4.04 13.56
N GLU A 50 6.63 -5.36 13.33
CA GLU A 50 7.49 -6.01 12.34
C GLU A 50 7.19 -5.47 10.93
N LYS A 51 5.94 -5.55 10.50
CA LYS A 51 5.55 -5.16 9.15
C LYS A 51 5.66 -3.65 8.90
N LEU A 52 5.47 -2.85 9.92
CA LEU A 52 5.67 -1.41 9.85
C LEU A 52 7.15 -1.06 9.62
N ARG A 53 8.07 -1.77 10.27
CA ARG A 53 9.51 -1.63 10.02
C ARG A 53 9.86 -2.04 8.58
N ASP A 54 9.32 -3.17 8.12
CA ASP A 54 9.55 -3.65 6.76
C ASP A 54 9.02 -2.64 5.72
N TRP A 55 7.83 -2.08 5.94
CA TRP A 55 7.22 -1.06 5.10
C TRP A 55 8.07 0.22 5.05
N GLU A 56 8.53 0.73 6.20
CA GLU A 56 9.39 1.91 6.28
C GLU A 56 10.69 1.69 5.52
N ASN A 57 11.37 0.57 5.81
CA ASN A 57 12.65 0.24 5.18
C ASN A 57 12.53 0.11 3.67
N MET A 58 11.53 -0.61 3.18
CA MET A 58 11.31 -0.80 1.74
C MET A 58 11.11 0.54 1.02
N ASN A 59 10.21 1.40 1.52
CA ASN A 59 9.95 2.69 0.89
C ASN A 59 11.19 3.61 0.92
N MET A 60 11.93 3.62 2.04
CA MET A 60 13.14 4.44 2.15
C MET A 60 14.28 3.90 1.29
N ASP A 61 14.41 2.58 1.17
CA ASP A 61 15.48 1.94 0.41
C ASP A 61 15.36 2.25 -1.08
N TRP A 62 14.17 2.12 -1.65
CA TRP A 62 13.90 2.53 -3.04
C TRP A 62 14.32 3.96 -3.31
N VAL A 63 13.86 4.90 -2.48
CA VAL A 63 14.15 6.33 -2.68
C VAL A 63 15.63 6.66 -2.49
N ARG A 64 16.36 5.94 -1.61
CA ARG A 64 17.79 6.19 -1.34
C ARG A 64 18.71 5.59 -2.38
N ASN A 65 18.46 4.32 -2.73
CA ASN A 65 19.44 3.48 -3.38
C ASN A 65 19.19 3.30 -4.87
N PHE A 66 17.97 3.56 -5.34
CA PHE A 66 17.69 3.49 -6.76
C PHE A 66 18.34 4.69 -7.51
N GLN A 67 19.15 4.38 -8.52
CA GLN A 67 19.94 5.38 -9.25
C GLN A 67 19.30 5.85 -10.56
N GLY A 68 18.18 5.24 -10.94
CA GLY A 68 17.43 5.59 -12.16
C GLY A 68 16.35 6.63 -11.92
N PRO A 69 15.61 7.02 -12.98
CA PRO A 69 14.36 7.76 -12.84
C PRO A 69 13.36 6.97 -12.00
N LEU A 70 12.78 7.59 -10.98
CA LEU A 70 11.84 6.98 -10.06
C LEU A 70 10.53 7.77 -10.04
N LEU A 71 9.40 7.09 -10.29
CA LEU A 71 8.06 7.64 -10.14
C LEU A 71 7.40 7.04 -8.90
N VAL A 72 7.01 7.88 -7.94
CA VAL A 72 6.25 7.45 -6.77
C VAL A 72 4.76 7.69 -7.00
N ILE A 73 3.96 6.65 -6.77
CA ILE A 73 2.50 6.67 -6.88
C ILE A 73 1.89 6.23 -5.55
N HIS A 74 0.90 6.99 -5.08
CA HIS A 74 0.14 6.58 -3.92
C HIS A 74 -1.03 5.68 -4.36
N TYR A 75 -1.14 4.52 -3.73
CA TYR A 75 -2.20 3.55 -4.05
C TYR A 75 -3.62 4.15 -3.99
N GLN A 76 -3.87 5.07 -3.06
CA GLN A 76 -5.17 5.73 -2.96
C GLN A 76 -5.45 6.60 -4.19
N ASP A 77 -4.45 7.32 -4.70
CA ASP A 77 -4.58 8.11 -5.92
C ASP A 77 -4.88 7.22 -7.13
N LEU A 78 -4.21 6.05 -7.20
CA LEU A 78 -4.49 5.08 -8.26
C LEU A 78 -5.92 4.52 -8.18
N VAL A 79 -6.47 4.33 -6.99
CA VAL A 79 -7.86 3.86 -6.80
C VAL A 79 -8.89 4.95 -7.16
N ASP A 80 -8.62 6.18 -6.74
CA ASP A 80 -9.56 7.29 -6.88
C ASP A 80 -9.51 7.95 -8.26
N ARG A 81 -8.33 7.95 -8.90
CA ARG A 81 -8.02 8.67 -10.15
C ARG A 81 -7.28 7.77 -11.14
N LEU A 82 -7.76 6.51 -11.30
CA LEU A 82 -7.08 5.46 -12.06
C LEU A 82 -6.56 5.94 -13.43
N GLU A 83 -7.41 6.54 -14.25
CA GLU A 83 -7.03 6.97 -15.59
C GLU A 83 -5.88 7.99 -15.57
N GLN A 84 -5.99 9.01 -14.69
CA GLN A 84 -4.97 10.03 -14.56
C GLN A 84 -3.62 9.47 -14.12
N GLU A 85 -3.62 8.62 -13.09
CA GLU A 85 -2.39 8.02 -12.56
C GLU A 85 -1.80 7.01 -13.55
N LEU A 86 -2.65 6.25 -14.26
CA LEU A 86 -2.17 5.31 -15.28
C LEU A 86 -1.51 6.05 -16.46
N ARG A 87 -2.08 7.18 -16.92
CA ARG A 87 -1.44 8.02 -17.95
C ARG A 87 -0.06 8.50 -17.48
N ARG A 88 0.08 8.95 -16.25
CA ARG A 88 1.38 9.34 -15.66
C ARG A 88 2.40 8.19 -15.68
N VAL A 89 1.97 6.96 -15.37
CA VAL A 89 2.84 5.78 -15.42
C VAL A 89 3.28 5.48 -16.85
N LEU A 90 2.34 5.46 -17.79
CA LEU A 90 2.62 5.14 -19.19
C LEU A 90 3.55 6.18 -19.83
N ASP A 91 3.32 7.47 -19.53
CA ASP A 91 4.19 8.57 -19.97
C ASP A 91 5.62 8.41 -19.39
N PHE A 92 5.71 8.12 -18.09
CA PHE A 92 6.98 7.89 -17.41
C PHE A 92 7.75 6.70 -18.00
N LEU A 93 7.07 5.63 -18.36
CA LEU A 93 7.63 4.44 -18.96
C LEU A 93 7.83 4.57 -20.49
N SER A 94 7.40 5.71 -21.08
CA SER A 94 7.41 5.93 -22.53
C SER A 94 6.66 4.85 -23.32
N VAL A 95 5.56 4.36 -22.76
CA VAL A 95 4.67 3.37 -23.39
C VAL A 95 3.55 4.07 -24.12
N SER A 96 3.45 3.83 -25.43
CA SER A 96 2.32 4.32 -26.23
C SER A 96 1.06 3.49 -25.97
N PHE A 97 -0.09 4.13 -25.96
CA PHE A 97 -1.41 3.50 -25.78
C PHE A 97 -2.47 4.24 -26.57
N THR A 98 -3.58 3.57 -26.85
CA THR A 98 -4.77 4.19 -27.48
C THR A 98 -5.82 4.52 -26.41
N GLU A 99 -6.81 5.35 -26.77
CA GLU A 99 -7.95 5.61 -25.89
C GLU A 99 -8.81 4.37 -25.66
N GLU A 100 -8.87 3.46 -26.64
CA GLU A 100 -9.52 2.16 -26.49
C GLU A 100 -8.82 1.27 -25.44
N ASP A 101 -7.50 1.26 -25.42
CA ASP A 101 -6.73 0.53 -24.41
C ASP A 101 -7.02 1.08 -23.00
N MET A 102 -7.01 2.39 -22.86
CA MET A 102 -7.32 3.06 -21.59
C MET A 102 -8.73 2.73 -21.11
N LYS A 103 -9.71 2.83 -21.99
CA LYS A 103 -11.10 2.49 -21.67
C LYS A 103 -11.24 1.04 -21.23
N CYS A 104 -10.60 0.11 -21.94
CA CYS A 104 -10.62 -1.31 -21.60
C CYS A 104 -10.07 -1.57 -20.19
N VAL A 105 -8.94 -0.93 -19.82
CA VAL A 105 -8.33 -1.08 -18.50
C VAL A 105 -9.21 -0.47 -17.40
N VAL A 106 -9.78 0.70 -17.62
CA VAL A 106 -10.68 1.37 -16.65
C VAL A 106 -11.94 0.55 -16.40
N GLU A 107 -12.52 -0.03 -17.44
CA GLU A 107 -13.71 -0.90 -17.33
C GLU A 107 -13.41 -2.21 -16.59
N ARG A 108 -12.20 -2.74 -16.72
CA ARG A 108 -11.78 -4.04 -16.13
C ARG A 108 -10.85 -3.89 -14.93
N LYS A 109 -10.86 -2.75 -14.25
CA LYS A 109 -9.97 -2.43 -13.14
C LYS A 109 -10.03 -3.38 -11.93
N GLU A 110 -11.12 -4.10 -11.77
CA GLU A 110 -11.32 -5.01 -10.63
C GLU A 110 -10.83 -6.42 -10.95
N GLY A 111 -9.90 -6.91 -10.16
CA GLY A 111 -9.37 -8.26 -10.29
C GLY A 111 -10.21 -9.31 -9.54
N ILE A 112 -9.89 -10.59 -9.79
CA ILE A 112 -10.58 -11.75 -9.19
C ILE A 112 -10.31 -11.93 -7.69
N TYR A 113 -9.24 -11.31 -7.15
CA TYR A 113 -8.85 -11.43 -5.74
C TYR A 113 -9.40 -10.31 -4.85
N ARG A 114 -10.44 -9.63 -5.30
CA ARG A 114 -11.09 -8.60 -4.49
C ARG A 114 -11.77 -9.21 -3.27
N ARG A 115 -11.34 -8.80 -2.07
CA ARG A 115 -12.05 -9.15 -0.83
C ARG A 115 -13.40 -8.43 -0.79
N ARG A 116 -14.46 -9.18 -0.47
CA ARG A 116 -15.76 -8.54 -0.18
C ARG A 116 -15.60 -7.62 1.03
N LYS A 117 -16.09 -6.39 0.92
CA LYS A 117 -16.14 -5.47 2.06
C LYS A 117 -16.97 -6.13 3.15
N LYS A 118 -16.39 -6.42 4.32
CA LYS A 118 -17.18 -6.73 5.51
C LYS A 118 -17.92 -5.46 5.92
N ASN A 119 -19.16 -5.62 6.38
CA ASN A 119 -19.90 -4.53 7.01
C ASN A 119 -19.11 -4.03 8.22
N GLY A 120 -18.61 -2.80 8.15
CA GLY A 120 -17.81 -2.16 9.20
C GLY A 120 -16.33 -2.00 8.84
N ASN A 121 -15.77 -0.89 9.30
CA ASN A 121 -14.34 -0.61 9.22
C ASN A 121 -13.65 -1.29 10.42
N LEU A 122 -12.88 -2.36 10.19
CA LEU A 122 -12.14 -3.06 11.25
C LEU A 122 -10.98 -2.24 11.82
N ARG A 123 -10.47 -1.26 11.08
CA ARG A 123 -9.30 -0.48 11.46
C ARG A 123 -9.40 0.15 12.87
N PRO A 124 -10.49 0.83 13.26
CA PRO A 124 -10.62 1.39 14.60
C PRO A 124 -10.65 0.35 15.73
N HIS A 125 -11.00 -0.89 15.41
CA HIS A 125 -11.15 -1.96 16.40
C HIS A 125 -9.88 -2.78 16.64
N VAL A 126 -8.91 -2.74 15.71
CA VAL A 126 -7.69 -3.55 15.79
C VAL A 126 -6.44 -2.74 16.07
N TYR A 127 -6.42 -1.45 15.71
CA TYR A 127 -5.32 -0.54 16.04
C TYR A 127 -5.66 0.24 17.31
N ASN A 128 -5.02 -0.11 18.42
CA ASN A 128 -5.10 0.68 19.66
C ASN A 128 -4.34 2.02 19.52
N SER A 129 -4.42 2.87 20.54
CA SER A 129 -3.77 4.19 20.54
C SER A 129 -2.24 4.12 20.33
N PHE A 130 -1.57 3.14 20.95
CA PHE A 130 -0.15 2.90 20.82
C PHE A 130 0.21 2.57 19.37
N LEU A 131 -0.42 1.57 18.77
CA LEU A 131 -0.17 1.16 17.39
C LEU A 131 -0.49 2.28 16.40
N THR A 132 -1.59 3.00 16.63
CA THR A 132 -1.97 4.15 15.81
C THR A 132 -0.89 5.24 15.82
N SER A 133 -0.34 5.55 17.00
CA SER A 133 0.75 6.50 17.14
C SER A 133 2.02 6.06 16.41
N GLU A 134 2.45 4.81 16.59
CA GLU A 134 3.65 4.27 15.94
C GLU A 134 3.53 4.22 14.41
N VAL A 135 2.37 3.80 13.90
CA VAL A 135 2.12 3.78 12.45
C VAL A 135 2.15 5.19 11.87
N ASN A 136 1.47 6.16 12.50
CA ASN A 136 1.46 7.54 12.03
C ASN A 136 2.86 8.16 12.05
N LYS A 137 3.65 7.94 13.10
CA LYS A 137 5.01 8.45 13.23
C LYS A 137 5.91 7.98 12.08
N ARG A 138 5.90 6.68 11.78
CA ARG A 138 6.71 6.13 10.69
C ARG A 138 6.19 6.53 9.31
N LYS A 139 4.87 6.56 9.13
CA LYS A 139 4.24 7.06 7.90
C LYS A 139 4.69 8.48 7.59
N GLN A 140 4.64 9.41 8.57
CA GLN A 140 5.09 10.79 8.37
C GLN A 140 6.58 10.88 8.04
N ARG A 141 7.42 10.05 8.66
CA ARG A 141 8.86 10.00 8.36
C ARG A 141 9.10 9.63 6.90
N VAL A 142 8.44 8.58 6.39
CA VAL A 142 8.56 8.16 4.99
C VAL A 142 8.05 9.25 4.04
N LEU A 143 6.87 9.82 4.30
CA LEU A 143 6.30 10.87 3.46
C LEU A 143 7.18 12.12 3.40
N ASN A 144 7.75 12.54 4.52
CA ASN A 144 8.66 13.67 4.56
C ASN A 144 9.94 13.36 3.77
N PHE A 145 10.50 12.18 3.94
CA PHE A 145 11.69 11.74 3.21
C PHE A 145 11.47 11.73 1.69
N ILE A 146 10.35 11.19 1.23
CA ILE A 146 9.97 11.22 -0.20
C ILE A 146 9.85 12.67 -0.70
N LYS A 147 9.16 13.54 0.05
CA LYS A 147 9.00 14.95 -0.33
C LYS A 147 10.33 15.71 -0.42
N GLU A 148 11.28 15.43 0.46
CA GLU A 148 12.60 16.05 0.43
C GLU A 148 13.42 15.61 -0.78
N LYS A 149 13.29 14.35 -1.18
CA LYS A 149 14.04 13.80 -2.32
C LYS A 149 13.53 14.28 -3.67
N PHE A 150 12.22 14.56 -3.79
CA PHE A 150 11.57 14.95 -5.04
C PHE A 150 11.17 16.43 -5.11
N ARG A 151 11.77 17.26 -4.25
CA ARG A 151 11.78 18.73 -4.40
C ARG A 151 12.81 19.10 -5.45
#